data_15cd80398220f2e159825a5a3fd211e7
#
_entry.id   15cd80398220f2e159825a5a3fd211e7
#
_cell.length_a   1.000
_cell.length_b   1.000
_cell.length_c   1.000
_cell.angle_alpha   90.00
_cell.angle_beta   90.00
_cell.angle_gamma   90.00
#
_symmetry.space_group_name_H-M   'P 1'
#
loop_
_entity.id
_entity.type
_entity.pdbx_description
1 polymer ?
#
loop_
_entity_poly.entity_id
_entity_poly.type
_entity_poly.pdbx_seq_one_letter_code
_entity_poly.pdbx_strand_id
1 'polypeptide(L)'
;MELGERKQKILTAIIEAYIRTGEPVGSKMVVEKLDNAVSSATIRNEMADLSAMGYLEQPHTSAGRIPTAQAFRLYIDKLMKRRPLGEEARRDIDDMLAGSASDPERLIGEASQALAEATGCAAVTTTPDQQEVAIRRLEVMRVSPRAAALLLMPSSGVLRSRMCRFDFDVDSDLLQRLGSALSERFGGCMLTEVGLPQVQGLLVSLGEYGLACAPALTAFYELVQEAAEAEVLLSGQLNLLRHPDYELERARSLLDFLTQRDRLADMMTSHSGGLRVVLGSESRRPELTGSSIIVTRYTLGNRADGSIGII
;
A
#
# COMPACT_ATOMS: atom_id res chain seq x y z
N MET A 1 -24.35 -16.50 15.14
CA MET A 1 -24.32 -17.36 16.36
C MET A 1 -22.99 -17.11 17.03
N GLU A 2 -22.95 -16.61 18.25
CA GLU A 2 -21.68 -16.40 18.95
C GLU A 2 -21.15 -17.76 19.48
N LEU A 3 -19.87 -17.99 19.25
CA LEU A 3 -19.19 -19.18 19.81
C LEU A 3 -19.08 -19.02 21.33
N GLY A 4 -19.42 -20.10 22.08
CA GLY A 4 -19.19 -20.12 23.52
C GLY A 4 -17.69 -20.01 23.85
N GLU A 5 -17.35 -19.46 25.01
CA GLU A 5 -15.95 -19.19 25.44
C GLU A 5 -14.99 -20.38 25.27
N ARG A 6 -15.47 -21.61 25.56
CA ARG A 6 -14.65 -22.82 25.40
C ARG A 6 -14.27 -23.05 23.95
N LYS A 7 -15.23 -22.95 23.00
CA LYS A 7 -14.99 -23.10 21.57
C LYS A 7 -14.05 -22.00 21.06
N GLN A 8 -14.19 -20.77 21.54
CA GLN A 8 -13.30 -19.66 21.20
C GLN A 8 -11.85 -19.96 21.65
N LYS A 9 -11.63 -20.42 22.88
CA LYS A 9 -10.30 -20.80 23.39
C LYS A 9 -9.67 -21.94 22.58
N ILE A 10 -10.45 -22.97 22.24
CA ILE A 10 -9.99 -24.10 21.44
C ILE A 10 -9.64 -23.64 20.02
N LEU A 11 -10.51 -22.85 19.38
CA LEU A 11 -10.27 -22.32 18.04
C LEU A 11 -9.02 -21.44 18.02
N THR A 12 -8.86 -20.56 19.00
CA THR A 12 -7.65 -19.72 19.16
C THR A 12 -6.39 -20.60 19.27
N ALA A 13 -6.42 -21.64 20.12
CA ALA A 13 -5.29 -22.53 20.29
C ALA A 13 -4.93 -23.28 19.00
N ILE A 14 -5.93 -23.69 18.21
CA ILE A 14 -5.73 -24.34 16.91
C ILE A 14 -5.12 -23.38 15.92
N ILE A 15 -5.67 -22.17 15.77
CA ILE A 15 -5.17 -21.16 14.81
C ILE A 15 -3.73 -20.78 15.14
N GLU A 16 -3.43 -20.48 16.39
CA GLU A 16 -2.06 -20.13 16.80
C GLU A 16 -1.06 -21.28 16.66
N ALA A 17 -1.50 -22.53 16.84
CA ALA A 17 -0.66 -23.69 16.57
C ALA A 17 -0.39 -23.83 15.07
N TYR A 18 -1.43 -23.71 14.25
CA TYR A 18 -1.33 -23.77 12.79
C TYR A 18 -0.44 -22.67 12.22
N ILE A 19 -0.60 -21.42 12.66
CA ILE A 19 0.26 -20.30 12.23
C ILE A 19 1.73 -20.59 12.52
N ARG A 20 2.03 -21.27 13.61
CA ARG A 20 3.43 -21.55 14.00
C ARG A 20 4.05 -22.74 13.26
N THR A 21 3.25 -23.74 12.88
CA THR A 21 3.76 -25.01 12.34
C THR A 21 3.46 -25.23 10.86
N GLY A 22 2.43 -24.59 10.32
CA GLY A 22 1.88 -24.86 8.98
C GLY A 22 1.18 -26.24 8.87
N GLU A 23 1.15 -27.03 9.95
CA GLU A 23 0.67 -28.42 9.94
C GLU A 23 -0.73 -28.57 10.56
N PRO A 24 -1.51 -29.59 10.11
CA PRO A 24 -2.81 -29.88 10.70
C PRO A 24 -2.72 -30.18 12.19
N VAL A 25 -3.52 -29.50 13.00
CA VAL A 25 -3.47 -29.51 14.46
C VAL A 25 -4.29 -30.65 15.03
N GLY A 26 -3.63 -31.55 15.79
CA GLY A 26 -4.27 -32.65 16.50
C GLY A 26 -4.79 -32.27 17.87
N SER A 27 -5.78 -33.04 18.39
CA SER A 27 -6.38 -32.76 19.69
C SER A 27 -5.38 -32.82 20.87
N LYS A 28 -4.31 -33.63 20.78
CA LYS A 28 -3.26 -33.70 21.81
C LYS A 28 -2.51 -32.38 21.95
N MET A 29 -2.13 -31.77 20.84
CA MET A 29 -1.45 -30.46 20.84
C MET A 29 -2.33 -29.37 21.45
N VAL A 30 -3.64 -29.41 21.21
CA VAL A 30 -4.60 -28.46 21.81
C VAL A 30 -4.70 -28.64 23.32
N VAL A 31 -4.73 -29.88 23.78
CA VAL A 31 -4.74 -30.21 25.23
C VAL A 31 -3.50 -29.65 25.95
N GLU A 32 -2.32 -29.86 25.37
CA GLU A 32 -1.07 -29.31 25.89
C GLU A 32 -1.08 -27.79 25.97
N LYS A 33 -1.60 -27.13 24.93
CA LYS A 33 -1.67 -25.68 24.85
C LYS A 33 -2.71 -25.05 25.80
N LEU A 34 -3.68 -25.83 26.25
CA LEU A 34 -4.69 -25.43 27.23
C LEU A 34 -4.37 -25.95 28.66
N ASP A 35 -3.08 -26.19 28.97
CA ASP A 35 -2.60 -26.63 30.29
C ASP A 35 -3.32 -27.88 30.86
N ASN A 36 -3.72 -28.79 29.96
CA ASN A 36 -4.48 -30.01 30.29
C ASN A 36 -5.82 -29.76 31.00
N ALA A 37 -6.38 -28.56 30.91
CA ALA A 37 -7.66 -28.19 31.53
C ALA A 37 -8.86 -28.98 30.97
N VAL A 38 -8.71 -29.61 29.78
CA VAL A 38 -9.79 -30.32 29.08
C VAL A 38 -9.27 -31.63 28.49
N SER A 39 -10.09 -32.69 28.57
CA SER A 39 -9.69 -34.01 28.05
C SER A 39 -9.58 -34.01 26.52
N SER A 40 -8.69 -34.87 25.97
CA SER A 40 -8.53 -35.04 24.54
C SER A 40 -9.83 -35.47 23.81
N ALA A 41 -10.69 -36.23 24.50
CA ALA A 41 -12.00 -36.63 23.97
C ALA A 41 -12.93 -35.43 23.84
N THR A 42 -12.96 -34.57 24.85
CA THR A 42 -13.74 -33.31 24.81
C THR A 42 -13.25 -32.41 23.70
N ILE A 43 -11.92 -32.25 23.57
CA ILE A 43 -11.35 -31.42 22.48
C ILE A 43 -11.75 -31.96 21.10
N ARG A 44 -11.73 -33.31 20.90
CA ARG A 44 -12.17 -33.90 19.62
C ARG A 44 -13.63 -33.58 19.28
N ASN A 45 -14.51 -33.65 20.28
CA ASN A 45 -15.92 -33.31 20.09
C ASN A 45 -16.08 -31.83 19.72
N GLU A 46 -15.41 -30.93 20.44
CA GLU A 46 -15.44 -29.48 20.12
C GLU A 46 -14.83 -29.17 18.74
N MET A 47 -13.77 -29.88 18.33
CA MET A 47 -13.20 -29.76 16.99
C MET A 47 -14.17 -30.26 15.92
N ALA A 48 -14.93 -31.33 16.19
CA ALA A 48 -15.96 -31.82 15.26
C ALA A 48 -17.10 -30.80 15.11
N ASP A 49 -17.55 -30.20 16.22
CA ASP A 49 -18.55 -29.13 16.21
C ASP A 49 -18.07 -27.92 15.42
N LEU A 50 -16.81 -27.47 15.67
CA LEU A 50 -16.21 -26.35 14.94
C LEU A 50 -16.08 -26.66 13.43
N SER A 51 -15.82 -27.92 13.07
CA SER A 51 -15.84 -28.34 11.67
C SER A 51 -17.25 -28.29 11.08
N ALA A 52 -18.27 -28.77 11.81
CA ALA A 52 -19.66 -28.69 11.38
C ALA A 52 -20.14 -27.23 11.21
N MET A 53 -19.57 -26.29 11.98
CA MET A 53 -19.82 -24.86 11.86
C MET A 53 -19.01 -24.15 10.75
N GLY A 54 -18.13 -24.89 10.04
CA GLY A 54 -17.30 -24.33 8.96
C GLY A 54 -16.03 -23.61 9.39
N TYR A 55 -15.65 -23.65 10.66
CA TYR A 55 -14.42 -23.01 11.15
C TYR A 55 -13.17 -23.87 10.96
N LEU A 56 -13.32 -25.19 10.91
CA LEU A 56 -12.22 -26.12 10.74
C LEU A 56 -12.52 -27.09 9.60
N GLU A 57 -11.48 -27.50 8.90
CA GLU A 57 -11.56 -28.55 7.88
C GLU A 57 -10.53 -29.65 8.15
N GLN A 58 -10.73 -30.82 7.57
CA GLN A 58 -9.85 -31.97 7.71
C GLN A 58 -9.29 -32.30 6.33
N PRO A 59 -7.98 -32.09 6.07
CA PRO A 59 -7.39 -32.36 4.77
C PRO A 59 -7.47 -33.84 4.38
N HIS A 60 -7.29 -34.76 5.34
CA HIS A 60 -7.35 -36.20 5.15
C HIS A 60 -7.93 -36.87 6.40
N THR A 61 -8.52 -38.06 6.24
CA THR A 61 -9.21 -38.81 7.32
C THR A 61 -8.39 -39.05 8.59
N SER A 62 -7.07 -39.16 8.49
CA SER A 62 -6.15 -39.33 9.59
C SER A 62 -5.46 -38.06 10.07
N ALA A 63 -5.67 -36.91 9.34
CA ALA A 63 -5.04 -35.65 9.67
C ALA A 63 -5.74 -34.96 10.86
N GLY A 64 -5.03 -34.01 11.48
CA GLY A 64 -5.62 -33.03 12.40
C GLY A 64 -6.64 -32.13 11.70
N ARG A 65 -6.85 -30.97 12.26
CA ARG A 65 -7.73 -29.94 11.67
C ARG A 65 -6.91 -28.73 11.26
N ILE A 66 -7.31 -28.11 10.15
CA ILE A 66 -6.77 -26.82 9.69
C ILE A 66 -7.86 -25.74 9.78
N PRO A 67 -7.49 -24.49 10.13
CA PRO A 67 -8.44 -23.38 10.14
C PRO A 67 -8.89 -23.00 8.75
N THR A 68 -10.18 -22.70 8.58
CA THR A 68 -10.73 -22.13 7.35
C THR A 68 -10.55 -20.61 7.28
N ALA A 69 -10.79 -19.99 6.14
CA ALA A 69 -10.82 -18.53 6.02
C ALA A 69 -11.80 -17.88 7.01
N GLN A 70 -12.95 -18.52 7.26
CA GLN A 70 -13.91 -18.05 8.26
C GLN A 70 -13.35 -18.07 9.68
N ALA A 71 -12.53 -19.07 10.02
CA ALA A 71 -11.85 -19.14 11.30
C ALA A 71 -10.83 -18.02 11.47
N PHE A 72 -9.99 -17.80 10.45
CA PHE A 72 -9.03 -16.70 10.46
C PHE A 72 -9.71 -15.34 10.56
N ARG A 73 -10.83 -15.12 9.85
CA ARG A 73 -11.60 -13.88 9.95
C ARG A 73 -12.11 -13.65 11.38
N LEU A 74 -12.73 -14.66 11.98
CA LEU A 74 -13.19 -14.57 13.38
C LEU A 74 -12.04 -14.31 14.35
N TYR A 75 -10.89 -14.97 14.14
CA TYR A 75 -9.72 -14.80 14.98
C TYR A 75 -9.21 -13.34 14.90
N ILE A 76 -9.01 -12.80 13.69
CA ILE A 76 -8.50 -11.44 13.47
C ILE A 76 -9.45 -10.41 14.08
N ASP A 77 -10.76 -10.56 13.84
CA ASP A 77 -11.75 -9.55 14.21
C ASP A 77 -12.06 -9.56 15.72
N LYS A 78 -12.03 -10.72 16.36
CA LYS A 78 -12.55 -10.86 17.73
C LYS A 78 -11.65 -11.56 18.74
N LEU A 79 -10.82 -12.51 18.31
CA LEU A 79 -10.11 -13.39 19.23
C LEU A 79 -8.63 -13.00 19.42
N MET A 80 -8.01 -12.43 18.39
CA MET A 80 -6.62 -12.05 18.42
C MET A 80 -6.37 -10.90 19.38
N LYS A 81 -5.46 -11.10 20.32
CA LYS A 81 -5.01 -10.03 21.22
C LYS A 81 -3.94 -9.20 20.51
N ARG A 82 -4.20 -7.93 20.29
CA ARG A 82 -3.18 -6.99 19.81
C ARG A 82 -2.11 -6.82 20.90
N ARG A 83 -0.87 -6.96 20.49
CA ARG A 83 0.29 -6.69 21.37
C ARG A 83 0.91 -5.38 20.95
N PRO A 84 1.25 -4.47 21.87
CA PRO A 84 2.02 -3.28 21.53
C PRO A 84 3.39 -3.71 20.99
N LEU A 85 3.93 -2.91 20.10
CA LEU A 85 5.29 -3.08 19.61
C LEU A 85 6.27 -2.91 20.78
N GLY A 86 7.29 -3.77 20.87
CA GLY A 86 8.34 -3.65 21.89
C GLY A 86 9.10 -2.32 21.73
N GLU A 87 9.62 -1.81 22.84
CA GLU A 87 10.34 -0.52 22.83
C GLU A 87 11.60 -0.54 21.95
N GLU A 88 12.30 -1.68 21.87
CA GLU A 88 13.47 -1.86 21.01
C GLU A 88 13.10 -1.74 19.54
N ALA A 89 12.13 -2.54 19.07
CA ALA A 89 11.65 -2.49 17.70
C ALA A 89 11.07 -1.12 17.33
N ARG A 90 10.45 -0.42 18.30
CA ARG A 90 9.99 0.96 18.06
C ARG A 90 11.14 1.94 17.86
N ARG A 91 12.21 1.84 18.67
CA ARG A 91 13.42 2.68 18.52
C ARG A 91 14.10 2.42 17.19
N ASP A 92 14.24 1.15 16.80
CA ASP A 92 14.86 0.79 15.53
C ASP A 92 14.12 1.44 14.33
N ILE A 93 12.78 1.41 14.35
CA ILE A 93 11.96 2.08 13.34
C ILE A 93 12.12 3.61 13.41
N ASP A 94 12.08 4.21 14.59
CA ASP A 94 12.23 5.65 14.78
C ASP A 94 13.61 6.11 14.28
N ASP A 95 14.68 5.36 14.55
CA ASP A 95 16.06 5.64 14.10
C ASP A 95 16.18 5.54 12.57
N MET A 96 15.53 4.55 11.94
CA MET A 96 15.49 4.42 10.48
C MET A 96 14.82 5.62 9.80
N LEU A 97 13.78 6.18 10.42
CA LEU A 97 13.00 7.27 9.84
C LEU A 97 13.57 8.68 10.17
N ALA A 98 14.42 8.79 11.18
CA ALA A 98 14.88 10.09 11.69
C ALA A 98 15.64 10.93 10.66
N GLY A 99 16.37 10.28 9.74
CA GLY A 99 17.16 10.95 8.69
C GLY A 99 16.36 11.57 7.56
N SER A 100 15.08 11.22 7.43
CA SER A 100 14.24 11.54 6.26
C SER A 100 13.05 12.45 6.57
N ALA A 101 12.92 12.93 7.80
CA ALA A 101 11.77 13.73 8.25
C ALA A 101 11.53 15.00 7.42
N SER A 102 12.55 15.54 6.74
CA SER A 102 12.45 16.74 5.89
C SER A 102 12.16 16.44 4.42
N ASP A 103 12.21 15.16 4.00
CA ASP A 103 11.99 14.71 2.62
C ASP A 103 10.85 13.69 2.59
N PRO A 104 9.65 14.11 2.19
CA PRO A 104 8.47 13.24 2.21
C PRO A 104 8.61 11.97 1.37
N GLU A 105 9.21 12.06 0.19
CA GLU A 105 9.35 10.91 -0.71
C GLU A 105 10.32 9.87 -0.13
N ARG A 106 11.43 10.35 0.39
CA ARG A 106 12.42 9.53 1.07
C ARG A 106 11.84 8.89 2.34
N LEU A 107 11.07 9.65 3.13
CA LEU A 107 10.43 9.15 4.35
C LEU A 107 9.45 8.01 4.04
N ILE A 108 8.65 8.12 2.97
CA ILE A 108 7.73 7.06 2.54
C ILE A 108 8.51 5.81 2.12
N GLY A 109 9.60 5.96 1.37
CA GLY A 109 10.47 4.85 0.98
C GLY A 109 11.12 4.14 2.17
N GLU A 110 11.67 4.90 3.11
CA GLU A 110 12.27 4.36 4.34
C GLU A 110 11.24 3.70 5.25
N ALA A 111 10.03 4.24 5.35
CA ALA A 111 8.93 3.59 6.08
C ALA A 111 8.53 2.23 5.46
N SER A 112 8.48 2.17 4.13
CA SER A 112 8.23 0.91 3.41
C SER A 112 9.32 -0.12 3.69
N GLN A 113 10.59 0.31 3.69
CA GLN A 113 11.72 -0.56 3.97
C GLN A 113 11.72 -1.03 5.43
N ALA A 114 11.54 -0.11 6.40
CA ALA A 114 11.46 -0.44 7.81
C ALA A 114 10.36 -1.47 8.10
N LEU A 115 9.19 -1.31 7.46
CA LEU A 115 8.08 -2.24 7.59
C LEU A 115 8.45 -3.63 7.03
N ALA A 116 9.10 -3.69 5.86
CA ALA A 116 9.54 -4.94 5.27
C ALA A 116 10.60 -5.67 6.13
N GLU A 117 11.54 -4.94 6.72
CA GLU A 117 12.57 -5.48 7.61
C GLU A 117 11.97 -5.97 8.94
N ALA A 118 11.11 -5.17 9.56
CA ALA A 118 10.48 -5.52 10.83
C ALA A 118 9.55 -6.74 10.74
N THR A 119 8.93 -6.96 9.57
CA THR A 119 7.93 -8.03 9.40
C THR A 119 8.45 -9.24 8.64
N GLY A 120 9.55 -9.11 7.90
CA GLY A 120 10.03 -10.14 6.97
C GLY A 120 9.08 -10.38 5.78
N CYS A 121 8.16 -9.45 5.50
CA CYS A 121 7.18 -9.51 4.43
C CYS A 121 7.55 -8.57 3.27
N ALA A 122 6.83 -8.64 2.17
CA ALA A 122 6.86 -7.60 1.16
C ALA A 122 6.00 -6.42 1.64
N ALA A 123 6.57 -5.21 1.66
CA ALA A 123 5.87 -4.00 2.00
C ALA A 123 5.45 -3.24 0.74
N VAL A 124 4.24 -2.67 0.78
CA VAL A 124 3.63 -1.87 -0.28
C VAL A 124 3.22 -0.55 0.33
N THR A 125 3.68 0.54 -0.25
CA THR A 125 3.32 1.89 0.20
C THR A 125 2.89 2.70 -1.02
N THR A 126 1.81 3.47 -0.90
CA THR A 126 1.41 4.42 -1.94
C THR A 126 1.81 5.82 -1.49
N THR A 127 2.17 6.68 -2.45
CA THR A 127 2.19 8.12 -2.17
C THR A 127 0.80 8.60 -1.74
N PRO A 128 0.70 9.78 -1.09
CA PRO A 128 -0.60 10.32 -0.69
C PRO A 128 -1.63 10.34 -1.83
N ASP A 129 -2.90 10.09 -1.48
CA ASP A 129 -4.02 10.19 -2.42
C ASP A 129 -4.10 11.61 -3.01
N GLN A 130 -4.10 11.69 -4.33
CA GLN A 130 -3.97 12.95 -5.04
C GLN A 130 -5.32 13.68 -5.24
N GLN A 131 -6.43 13.11 -4.78
CA GLN A 131 -7.77 13.72 -4.97
C GLN A 131 -7.91 15.07 -4.28
N GLU A 132 -7.24 15.28 -3.15
CA GLU A 132 -7.25 16.54 -2.39
C GLU A 132 -5.92 17.31 -2.48
N VAL A 133 -5.06 16.95 -3.42
CA VAL A 133 -3.75 17.59 -3.59
C VAL A 133 -3.83 18.75 -4.56
N ALA A 134 -3.54 19.95 -4.05
CA ALA A 134 -3.50 21.18 -4.84
C ALA A 134 -2.08 21.51 -5.34
N ILE A 135 -2.01 22.20 -6.46
CA ILE A 135 -0.78 22.79 -6.98
C ILE A 135 -0.36 23.96 -6.09
N ARG A 136 0.75 23.79 -5.37
CA ARG A 136 1.28 24.83 -4.47
C ARG A 136 2.23 25.78 -5.17
N ARG A 137 3.07 25.25 -6.06
CA ARG A 137 4.07 26.02 -6.80
C ARG A 137 4.35 25.41 -8.16
N LEU A 138 4.48 26.26 -9.15
CA LEU A 138 4.90 25.92 -10.50
C LEU A 138 6.07 26.80 -10.88
N GLU A 139 7.11 26.21 -11.44
CA GLU A 139 8.26 26.94 -11.98
C GLU A 139 8.65 26.41 -13.34
N VAL A 140 9.12 27.30 -14.20
CA VAL A 140 9.68 26.96 -15.50
C VAL A 140 11.10 27.51 -15.55
N MET A 141 12.06 26.62 -15.70
CA MET A 141 13.49 26.97 -15.67
C MET A 141 14.15 26.65 -16.99
N ARG A 142 14.95 27.58 -17.51
CA ARG A 142 15.78 27.32 -18.70
C ARG A 142 16.93 26.37 -18.30
N VAL A 143 17.08 25.27 -19.02
CA VAL A 143 18.17 24.30 -18.81
C VAL A 143 19.22 24.41 -19.92
N SER A 144 18.78 24.67 -21.16
CA SER A 144 19.65 24.87 -22.29
C SER A 144 18.99 25.80 -23.34
N PRO A 145 19.65 26.17 -24.41
CA PRO A 145 19.03 27.03 -25.46
C PRO A 145 17.69 26.48 -25.97
N ARG A 146 17.52 25.16 -26.04
CA ARG A 146 16.32 24.50 -26.59
C ARG A 146 15.62 23.58 -25.59
N ALA A 147 15.84 23.75 -24.28
CA ALA A 147 15.19 22.95 -23.29
C ALA A 147 14.89 23.74 -22.01
N ALA A 148 13.72 23.47 -21.45
CA ALA A 148 13.33 23.95 -20.13
C ALA A 148 12.88 22.80 -19.24
N ALA A 149 12.98 22.98 -17.93
CA ALA A 149 12.43 22.11 -16.92
C ALA A 149 11.18 22.77 -16.32
N LEU A 150 10.11 22.00 -16.25
CA LEU A 150 8.92 22.32 -15.47
C LEU A 150 9.07 21.69 -14.10
N LEU A 151 8.80 22.44 -13.07
CA LEU A 151 8.82 22.00 -11.67
C LEU A 151 7.43 22.20 -11.09
N LEU A 152 6.86 21.13 -10.54
CA LEU A 152 5.56 21.13 -9.90
C LEU A 152 5.76 20.72 -8.43
N MET A 153 5.36 21.60 -7.52
CA MET A 153 5.29 21.29 -6.09
C MET A 153 3.82 21.22 -5.66
N PRO A 154 3.29 20.02 -5.45
CA PRO A 154 1.95 19.84 -4.91
C PRO A 154 1.92 20.07 -3.39
N SER A 155 0.72 20.19 -2.83
CA SER A 155 0.52 20.34 -1.37
C SER A 155 0.94 19.10 -0.56
N SER A 156 1.10 17.95 -1.22
CA SER A 156 1.70 16.75 -0.62
C SER A 156 3.20 16.90 -0.31
N GLY A 157 3.88 17.88 -0.93
CA GLY A 157 5.30 18.13 -0.74
C GLY A 157 6.21 17.29 -1.65
N VAL A 158 5.69 16.36 -2.41
CA VAL A 158 6.47 15.52 -3.34
C VAL A 158 6.75 16.29 -4.63
N LEU A 159 7.97 16.82 -4.80
CA LEU A 159 8.37 17.58 -5.97
C LEU A 159 8.37 16.69 -7.23
N ARG A 160 7.75 17.17 -8.30
CA ARG A 160 7.79 16.53 -9.62
C ARG A 160 8.44 17.47 -10.63
N SER A 161 9.15 16.91 -11.60
CA SER A 161 9.79 17.67 -12.66
C SER A 161 9.71 16.97 -14.00
N ARG A 162 9.60 17.77 -15.07
CA ARG A 162 9.59 17.25 -16.43
C ARG A 162 10.36 18.18 -17.38
N MET A 163 11.15 17.58 -18.25
CA MET A 163 11.87 18.32 -19.29
C MET A 163 10.99 18.49 -20.51
N CYS A 164 10.95 19.71 -21.05
CA CYS A 164 10.39 19.99 -22.37
C CYS A 164 11.48 20.48 -23.32
N ARG A 165 11.35 20.13 -24.60
CA ARG A 165 12.26 20.52 -25.67
C ARG A 165 11.52 21.39 -26.69
N PHE A 166 12.23 22.33 -27.26
CA PHE A 166 11.75 23.27 -28.27
C PHE A 166 12.58 23.11 -29.53
N ASP A 167 11.97 23.36 -30.67
CA ASP A 167 12.63 23.35 -32.00
C ASP A 167 13.42 24.61 -32.28
N PHE A 168 13.34 25.59 -31.39
CA PHE A 168 13.98 26.92 -31.50
C PHE A 168 14.72 27.26 -30.20
N ASP A 169 15.56 28.27 -30.24
CA ASP A 169 16.23 28.76 -29.04
C ASP A 169 15.25 29.60 -28.19
N VAL A 170 14.99 29.11 -26.98
CA VAL A 170 13.99 29.67 -26.08
C VAL A 170 14.54 30.89 -25.36
N ASP A 171 13.80 31.99 -25.45
CA ASP A 171 14.08 33.20 -24.72
C ASP A 171 13.64 33.08 -23.25
N SER A 172 14.40 33.72 -22.35
CA SER A 172 14.07 33.79 -20.92
C SER A 172 12.74 34.48 -20.65
N ASP A 173 12.42 35.51 -21.44
CA ASP A 173 11.15 36.26 -21.35
C ASP A 173 9.95 35.35 -21.66
N LEU A 174 10.06 34.50 -22.68
CA LEU A 174 9.02 33.54 -23.02
C LEU A 174 8.76 32.54 -21.86
N LEU A 175 9.82 32.00 -21.29
CA LEU A 175 9.71 31.08 -20.17
C LEU A 175 9.13 31.74 -18.89
N GLN A 176 9.51 32.99 -18.64
CA GLN A 176 8.98 33.78 -17.52
C GLN A 176 7.47 34.04 -17.70
N ARG A 177 7.04 34.46 -18.91
CA ARG A 177 5.63 34.66 -19.26
C ARG A 177 4.84 33.36 -19.10
N LEU A 178 5.37 32.24 -19.62
CA LEU A 178 4.76 30.92 -19.47
C LEU A 178 4.63 30.51 -18.00
N GLY A 179 5.70 30.62 -17.20
CA GLY A 179 5.70 30.32 -15.78
C GLY A 179 4.68 31.16 -15.01
N SER A 180 4.59 32.44 -15.29
CA SER A 180 3.59 33.35 -14.68
C SER A 180 2.17 32.94 -15.07
N ALA A 181 1.91 32.67 -16.36
CA ALA A 181 0.60 32.24 -16.83
C ALA A 181 0.16 30.90 -16.25
N LEU A 182 1.08 29.92 -16.14
CA LEU A 182 0.82 28.65 -15.50
C LEU A 182 0.50 28.83 -14.01
N SER A 183 1.29 29.62 -13.29
CA SER A 183 1.10 29.87 -11.86
C SER A 183 -0.19 30.63 -11.56
N GLU A 184 -0.53 31.62 -12.39
CA GLU A 184 -1.77 32.40 -12.26
C GLU A 184 -3.01 31.53 -12.52
N ARG A 185 -2.93 30.69 -13.57
CA ARG A 185 -4.08 29.87 -13.98
C ARG A 185 -4.31 28.65 -13.13
N PHE A 186 -3.25 27.96 -12.69
CA PHE A 186 -3.32 26.65 -12.05
C PHE A 186 -2.83 26.64 -10.60
N GLY A 187 -2.22 27.72 -10.11
CA GLY A 187 -1.83 27.82 -8.71
C GLY A 187 -3.04 27.72 -7.79
N GLY A 188 -3.02 26.79 -6.85
CA GLY A 188 -4.11 26.47 -5.92
C GLY A 188 -5.18 25.54 -6.45
N CYS A 189 -5.19 25.19 -7.76
CA CYS A 189 -6.11 24.19 -8.31
C CYS A 189 -5.75 22.79 -7.82
N MET A 190 -6.75 21.93 -7.67
CA MET A 190 -6.52 20.50 -7.43
C MET A 190 -5.89 19.86 -8.68
N LEU A 191 -4.97 18.92 -8.50
CA LEU A 191 -4.34 18.20 -9.62
C LEU A 191 -5.38 17.56 -10.53
N THR A 192 -6.44 16.99 -9.96
CA THR A 192 -7.55 16.33 -10.67
C THR A 192 -8.43 17.28 -11.47
N GLU A 193 -8.39 18.59 -11.19
CA GLU A 193 -9.15 19.61 -11.91
C GLU A 193 -8.41 20.09 -13.18
N VAL A 194 -7.13 19.78 -13.31
CA VAL A 194 -6.33 20.20 -14.45
C VAL A 194 -6.50 19.23 -15.62
N GLY A 195 -7.48 19.49 -16.47
CA GLY A 195 -7.75 18.70 -17.66
C GLY A 195 -7.23 19.34 -18.94
N LEU A 196 -7.29 18.58 -20.03
CA LEU A 196 -6.89 19.05 -21.35
C LEU A 196 -7.60 20.34 -21.80
N PRO A 197 -8.92 20.53 -21.55
CA PRO A 197 -9.61 21.78 -21.94
C PRO A 197 -9.04 23.04 -21.26
N GLN A 198 -8.64 22.91 -19.98
CA GLN A 198 -8.06 24.03 -19.23
C GLN A 198 -6.69 24.41 -19.77
N VAL A 199 -5.86 23.42 -20.14
CA VAL A 199 -4.53 23.63 -20.73
C VAL A 199 -4.66 24.20 -22.13
N GLN A 200 -5.60 23.73 -22.96
CA GLN A 200 -5.89 24.28 -24.26
C GLN A 200 -6.41 25.73 -24.17
N GLY A 201 -7.23 26.01 -23.15
CA GLY A 201 -7.67 27.39 -22.88
C GLY A 201 -6.51 28.34 -22.60
N LEU A 202 -5.49 27.89 -21.86
CA LEU A 202 -4.28 28.64 -21.61
C LEU A 202 -3.49 28.87 -22.91
N LEU A 203 -3.33 27.84 -23.76
CA LEU A 203 -2.67 27.94 -25.05
C LEU A 203 -3.30 29.05 -25.92
N VAL A 204 -4.63 29.10 -25.96
CA VAL A 204 -5.36 30.15 -26.70
C VAL A 204 -5.14 31.55 -26.09
N SER A 205 -5.12 31.63 -24.75
CA SER A 205 -4.93 32.93 -24.07
C SER A 205 -3.52 33.51 -24.22
N LEU A 206 -2.52 32.68 -24.51
CA LEU A 206 -1.16 33.12 -24.81
C LEU A 206 -1.01 33.77 -26.21
N GLY A 207 -2.03 33.72 -27.03
CA GLY A 207 -2.07 34.38 -28.35
C GLY A 207 -0.93 33.91 -29.27
N GLU A 208 -0.14 34.85 -29.76
CA GLU A 208 1.00 34.58 -30.66
C GLU A 208 2.09 33.66 -30.05
N TYR A 209 2.20 33.65 -28.74
CA TYR A 209 3.16 32.78 -28.02
C TYR A 209 2.61 31.35 -27.80
N GLY A 210 1.32 31.11 -28.02
CA GLY A 210 0.67 29.84 -27.72
C GLY A 210 1.33 28.66 -28.41
N LEU A 211 1.57 28.74 -29.72
CA LEU A 211 2.23 27.69 -30.50
C LEU A 211 3.66 27.43 -30.03
N ALA A 212 4.40 28.50 -29.73
CA ALA A 212 5.76 28.36 -29.18
C ALA A 212 5.78 27.67 -27.81
N CYS A 213 4.74 27.88 -26.99
CA CYS A 213 4.60 27.27 -25.67
C CYS A 213 3.99 25.85 -25.70
N ALA A 214 3.45 25.39 -26.83
CA ALA A 214 2.75 24.11 -26.95
C ALA A 214 3.55 22.90 -26.39
N PRO A 215 4.87 22.73 -26.66
CA PRO A 215 5.64 21.65 -26.09
C PRO A 215 5.69 21.68 -24.55
N ALA A 216 5.81 22.87 -23.98
CA ALA A 216 5.83 23.02 -22.52
C ALA A 216 4.45 22.81 -21.88
N LEU A 217 3.37 23.24 -22.56
CA LEU A 217 2.00 22.98 -22.08
C LEU A 217 1.65 21.49 -22.13
N THR A 218 2.12 20.77 -23.15
CA THR A 218 2.00 19.31 -23.20
C THR A 218 2.76 18.65 -22.05
N ALA A 219 4.02 19.05 -21.86
CA ALA A 219 4.84 18.55 -20.76
C ALA A 219 4.23 18.88 -19.37
N PHE A 220 3.62 20.07 -19.22
CA PHE A 220 2.88 20.46 -18.02
C PHE A 220 1.68 19.53 -17.77
N TYR A 221 0.86 19.30 -18.80
CA TYR A 221 -0.29 18.41 -18.68
C TYR A 221 0.13 16.99 -18.24
N GLU A 222 1.12 16.43 -18.93
CA GLU A 222 1.66 15.12 -18.59
C GLU A 222 2.25 15.08 -17.17
N LEU A 223 2.95 16.13 -16.74
CA LEU A 223 3.50 16.26 -15.38
C LEU A 223 2.39 16.29 -14.31
N VAL A 224 1.29 17.00 -14.60
CA VAL A 224 0.13 17.03 -13.68
C VAL A 224 -0.56 15.68 -13.62
N GLN A 225 -0.73 14.98 -14.77
CA GLN A 225 -1.32 13.64 -14.77
C GLN A 225 -0.46 12.65 -13.96
N GLU A 226 0.86 12.64 -14.16
CA GLU A 226 1.78 11.83 -13.37
C GLU A 226 1.74 12.19 -11.88
N ALA A 227 1.64 13.48 -11.57
CA ALA A 227 1.53 13.93 -10.18
C ALA A 227 0.17 13.59 -9.55
N ALA A 228 -0.87 13.38 -10.34
CA ALA A 228 -2.20 12.99 -9.91
C ALA A 228 -2.34 11.47 -9.68
N GLU A 229 -1.44 10.67 -10.23
CA GLU A 229 -1.41 9.22 -10.01
C GLU A 229 -0.71 8.89 -8.68
N ALA A 230 -1.32 7.98 -7.92
CA ALA A 230 -0.67 7.47 -6.71
C ALA A 230 0.49 6.55 -7.11
N GLU A 231 1.70 6.92 -6.71
CA GLU A 231 2.88 6.07 -6.95
C GLU A 231 2.95 4.94 -5.93
N VAL A 232 3.24 3.74 -6.40
CA VAL A 232 3.41 2.56 -5.56
C VAL A 232 4.90 2.28 -5.34
N LEU A 233 5.31 2.29 -4.09
CA LEU A 233 6.64 1.89 -3.64
C LEU A 233 6.59 0.48 -3.07
N LEU A 234 7.58 -0.34 -3.42
CA LEU A 234 7.68 -1.73 -2.99
C LEU A 234 9.03 -1.95 -2.30
N SER A 235 8.99 -2.63 -1.16
CA SER A 235 10.19 -3.02 -0.41
C SER A 235 10.08 -4.48 0.03
N GLY A 236 11.21 -5.16 0.17
CA GLY A 236 11.27 -6.52 0.70
C GLY A 236 10.62 -7.60 -0.17
N GLN A 237 10.45 -7.41 -1.49
CA GLN A 237 9.82 -8.39 -2.38
C GLN A 237 10.51 -9.77 -2.32
N LEU A 238 11.83 -9.79 -2.10
CA LEU A 238 12.61 -11.03 -1.99
C LEU A 238 12.27 -11.83 -0.71
N ASN A 239 11.64 -11.21 0.28
CA ASN A 239 11.19 -11.91 1.47
C ASN A 239 10.15 -13.00 1.14
N LEU A 240 9.34 -12.77 0.10
CA LEU A 240 8.38 -13.76 -0.39
C LEU A 240 9.05 -15.08 -0.81
N LEU A 241 10.27 -15.02 -1.35
CA LEU A 241 11.04 -16.22 -1.75
C LEU A 241 11.69 -16.95 -0.56
N ARG A 242 11.80 -16.28 0.58
CA ARG A 242 12.37 -16.85 1.80
C ARG A 242 11.35 -17.51 2.70
N HIS A 243 10.06 -17.25 2.46
CA HIS A 243 9.00 -17.79 3.31
C HIS A 243 8.79 -19.28 2.99
N PRO A 244 8.90 -20.18 4.00
CA PRO A 244 8.87 -21.62 3.78
C PRO A 244 7.54 -22.15 3.22
N ASP A 245 6.45 -21.42 3.40
CA ASP A 245 5.10 -21.82 3.00
C ASP A 245 4.80 -21.51 1.52
N TYR A 246 5.67 -20.77 0.83
CA TYR A 246 5.46 -20.45 -0.58
C TYR A 246 6.09 -21.49 -1.51
N GLU A 247 5.24 -22.20 -2.24
CA GLU A 247 5.67 -22.88 -3.48
C GLU A 247 6.18 -21.83 -4.48
N LEU A 248 7.24 -22.17 -5.20
CA LEU A 248 7.92 -21.25 -6.13
C LEU A 248 6.96 -20.62 -7.16
N GLU A 249 5.97 -21.38 -7.64
CA GLU A 249 4.97 -20.87 -8.59
C GLU A 249 4.06 -19.82 -7.97
N ARG A 250 3.66 -20.00 -6.71
CA ARG A 250 2.85 -19.00 -5.99
C ARG A 250 3.63 -17.74 -5.71
N ALA A 251 4.88 -17.88 -5.27
CA ALA A 251 5.76 -16.73 -5.06
C ALA A 251 5.96 -15.93 -6.36
N ARG A 252 6.15 -16.62 -7.49
CA ARG A 252 6.25 -16.00 -8.80
C ARG A 252 4.96 -15.25 -9.19
N SER A 253 3.80 -15.89 -9.05
CA SER A 253 2.52 -15.27 -9.37
C SER A 253 2.26 -14.01 -8.53
N LEU A 254 2.65 -14.05 -7.24
CA LEU A 254 2.55 -12.89 -6.36
C LEU A 254 3.54 -11.79 -6.75
N LEU A 255 4.78 -12.13 -7.09
CA LEU A 255 5.77 -11.17 -7.59
C LEU A 255 5.31 -10.53 -8.90
N ASP A 256 4.76 -11.29 -9.83
CA ASP A 256 4.20 -10.78 -11.08
C ASP A 256 3.02 -9.83 -10.81
N PHE A 257 2.17 -10.13 -9.81
CA PHE A 257 1.11 -9.23 -9.37
C PHE A 257 1.67 -7.93 -8.78
N LEU A 258 2.74 -7.99 -7.98
CA LEU A 258 3.39 -6.82 -7.38
C LEU A 258 4.01 -5.87 -8.44
N THR A 259 4.27 -6.35 -9.65
CA THR A 259 4.73 -5.47 -10.75
C THR A 259 3.60 -4.62 -11.35
N GLN A 260 2.35 -4.98 -11.12
CA GLN A 260 1.15 -4.31 -11.67
C GLN A 260 0.75 -3.12 -10.78
N ARG A 261 1.50 -2.03 -10.88
CA ARG A 261 1.41 -0.86 -9.99
C ARG A 261 -0.01 -0.29 -9.86
N ASP A 262 -0.72 -0.15 -10.98
CA ASP A 262 -2.09 0.41 -10.99
C ASP A 262 -3.05 -0.46 -10.17
N ARG A 263 -2.99 -1.77 -10.34
CA ARG A 263 -3.82 -2.72 -9.59
C ARG A 263 -3.50 -2.74 -8.10
N LEU A 264 -2.24 -2.51 -7.75
CA LEU A 264 -1.82 -2.36 -6.35
C LEU A 264 -2.29 -1.04 -5.77
N ALA A 265 -2.14 0.06 -6.50
CA ALA A 265 -2.63 1.37 -6.08
C ALA A 265 -4.13 1.32 -5.76
N ASP A 266 -4.94 0.79 -6.69
CA ASP A 266 -6.38 0.61 -6.49
C ASP A 266 -6.71 -0.22 -5.24
N MET A 267 -5.95 -1.28 -5.02
CA MET A 267 -6.15 -2.15 -3.87
C MET A 267 -5.80 -1.46 -2.56
N MET A 268 -4.72 -0.70 -2.54
CA MET A 268 -4.24 0.00 -1.35
C MET A 268 -5.11 1.21 -1.00
N THR A 269 -5.62 1.93 -2.01
CA THR A 269 -6.41 3.15 -1.82
C THR A 269 -7.91 2.90 -1.62
N SER A 270 -8.42 1.75 -2.05
CA SER A 270 -9.85 1.40 -1.96
C SER A 270 -10.41 1.30 -0.53
N HIS A 271 -9.65 1.69 0.48
CA HIS A 271 -10.00 1.52 1.88
C HIS A 271 -10.03 2.86 2.62
N SER A 272 -11.18 3.21 3.14
CA SER A 272 -11.38 4.31 4.09
C SER A 272 -11.35 3.76 5.52
N GLY A 273 -10.36 4.11 6.34
CA GLY A 273 -10.34 3.78 7.76
C GLY A 273 -9.01 3.21 8.26
N GLY A 274 -8.99 2.72 9.50
CA GLY A 274 -7.79 2.22 10.19
C GLY A 274 -7.23 0.91 9.63
N LEU A 275 -6.45 0.20 10.44
CA LEU A 275 -5.80 -1.06 10.08
C LEU A 275 -6.84 -2.09 9.57
N ARG A 276 -6.64 -2.56 8.36
CA ARG A 276 -7.45 -3.60 7.72
C ARG A 276 -6.61 -4.81 7.34
N VAL A 277 -7.17 -5.98 7.57
CA VAL A 277 -6.61 -7.26 7.13
C VAL A 277 -7.56 -7.85 6.09
N VAL A 278 -7.03 -8.17 4.91
CA VAL A 278 -7.75 -8.84 3.82
C VAL A 278 -7.12 -10.19 3.59
N LEU A 279 -7.87 -11.25 3.81
CA LEU A 279 -7.41 -12.61 3.47
C LEU A 279 -7.42 -12.79 1.95
N GLY A 280 -6.45 -13.53 1.41
CA GLY A 280 -6.35 -13.76 -0.04
C GLY A 280 -7.62 -14.35 -0.64
N SER A 281 -8.31 -15.22 0.09
CA SER A 281 -9.62 -15.77 -0.30
C SER A 281 -10.73 -14.72 -0.41
N GLU A 282 -10.61 -13.58 0.27
CA GLU A 282 -11.58 -12.48 0.23
C GLU A 282 -11.26 -11.46 -0.86
N SER A 283 -10.02 -11.43 -1.33
CA SER A 283 -9.54 -10.45 -2.31
C SER A 283 -10.16 -10.64 -3.70
N ARG A 284 -10.77 -11.80 -4.00
CA ARG A 284 -11.24 -12.22 -5.33
C ARG A 284 -10.12 -12.20 -6.40
N ARG A 285 -8.87 -12.25 -5.99
CA ARG A 285 -7.69 -12.24 -6.85
C ARG A 285 -6.94 -13.55 -6.69
N PRO A 286 -6.84 -14.38 -7.75
CA PRO A 286 -6.18 -15.69 -7.66
C PRO A 286 -4.71 -15.59 -7.20
N GLU A 287 -4.03 -14.52 -7.60
CA GLU A 287 -2.61 -14.27 -7.30
C GLU A 287 -2.37 -14.11 -5.79
N LEU A 288 -3.39 -13.69 -5.03
CA LEU A 288 -3.33 -13.49 -3.59
C LEU A 288 -3.82 -14.70 -2.80
N THR A 289 -4.24 -15.78 -3.47
CA THR A 289 -4.68 -17.01 -2.78
C THR A 289 -3.54 -17.58 -1.93
N GLY A 290 -3.78 -17.80 -0.64
CA GLY A 290 -2.77 -18.25 0.32
C GLY A 290 -1.93 -17.13 0.93
N SER A 291 -2.17 -15.88 0.56
CA SER A 291 -1.56 -14.69 1.17
C SER A 291 -2.58 -13.89 1.95
N SER A 292 -2.13 -12.88 2.67
CA SER A 292 -2.98 -11.89 3.32
C SER A 292 -2.37 -10.51 3.14
N ILE A 293 -3.23 -9.50 3.09
CA ILE A 293 -2.81 -8.11 3.01
C ILE A 293 -3.20 -7.43 4.29
N ILE A 294 -2.24 -6.76 4.90
CA ILE A 294 -2.49 -5.88 6.04
C ILE A 294 -2.18 -4.47 5.57
N VAL A 295 -3.17 -3.60 5.61
CA VAL A 295 -3.04 -2.22 5.11
C VAL A 295 -3.63 -1.25 6.11
N THR A 296 -2.99 -0.10 6.23
CA THR A 296 -3.50 1.05 6.98
C THR A 296 -3.22 2.34 6.21
N ARG A 297 -3.94 3.40 6.53
CA ARG A 297 -3.63 4.74 6.01
C ARG A 297 -2.62 5.41 6.91
N TYR A 298 -1.78 6.24 6.31
CA TYR A 298 -0.90 7.18 7.01
C TYR A 298 -1.19 8.59 6.53
N THR A 299 -0.91 9.57 7.38
CA THR A 299 -1.06 10.99 7.05
C THR A 299 0.32 11.65 7.02
N LEU A 300 0.62 12.36 5.95
CA LEU A 300 1.85 13.13 5.80
C LEU A 300 1.54 14.62 5.95
N GLY A 301 2.09 15.24 7.00
CA GLY A 301 1.73 16.62 7.35
C GLY A 301 0.26 16.75 7.75
N ASN A 302 -0.39 17.85 7.33
CA ASN A 302 -1.73 18.17 7.82
C ASN A 302 -2.90 17.63 6.96
N ARG A 303 -2.69 17.05 5.78
CA ARG A 303 -3.80 16.74 4.84
C ARG A 303 -3.55 15.68 3.77
N ALA A 304 -2.41 15.06 3.70
CA ALA A 304 -2.15 14.11 2.62
C ALA A 304 -2.11 12.67 3.16
N ASP A 305 -3.09 11.86 2.77
CA ASP A 305 -3.23 10.47 3.21
C ASP A 305 -2.74 9.50 2.14
N GLY A 306 -1.78 8.67 2.48
CA GLY A 306 -1.36 7.52 1.69
C GLY A 306 -1.72 6.21 2.39
N SER A 307 -1.33 5.11 1.78
CA SER A 307 -1.54 3.77 2.35
C SER A 307 -0.20 3.05 2.50
N ILE A 308 -0.05 2.32 3.58
CA ILE A 308 1.10 1.45 3.83
C ILE A 308 0.61 0.08 4.29
N GLY A 309 1.24 -0.96 3.81
CA GLY A 309 0.84 -2.32 4.15
C GLY A 309 1.88 -3.37 3.80
N ILE A 310 1.56 -4.61 4.14
CA ILE A 310 2.37 -5.80 3.86
C ILE A 310 1.54 -6.88 3.18
N ILE A 311 2.23 -7.70 2.43
CA ILE A 311 1.68 -8.90 1.78
C ILE A 311 2.55 -10.10 2.15
#